data_19b5cdf43ce436442111fee10c8d3081
#
_entry.id   19b5cdf43ce436442111fee10c8d3081
#
_cell.length_a   1.000
_cell.length_b   1.000
_cell.length_c   1.000
_cell.angle_alpha   90.00
_cell.angle_beta   90.00
_cell.angle_gamma   90.00
#
_symmetry.space_group_name_H-M   'P 1'
#
loop_
_entity.id
_entity.type
_entity.pdbx_description
1 polymer ?
#
loop_
_entity_poly.entity_id
_entity_poly.type
_entity_poly.pdbx_seq_one_letter_code
_entity_poly.pdbx_strand_id
1 'polypeptide(L)'
;MQISPTPSTQTLKTADRLQQLLPDVFNPKTVAGEQFLRVQLTPDLTIALALSWVEESLLLPTRLVTPMPNMLPSMMGLMSSKDQVFWAINLAQLLELPMVLEPSQYYEVVVIRALPSNVDQSSPKENINADEELYLGLVVPKIRSSVRLSPDDIVSPVDEVDASLHPYLSGQVVIDDEVILVLSAEAIGAARSLTSAEF
;
A
#
# COMPACT_ATOMS: atom_id res chain seq x y z
N MET A 1 -20.11 34.54 68.20
CA MET A 1 -19.53 35.10 66.96
C MET A 1 -18.66 33.98 66.37
N GLN A 2 -19.24 33.19 65.48
CA GLN A 2 -18.57 32.04 64.81
C GLN A 2 -18.19 32.45 63.41
N ILE A 3 -16.89 32.38 63.12
CA ILE A 3 -16.33 32.66 61.80
C ILE A 3 -16.23 31.33 61.05
N SER A 4 -17.02 31.18 60.00
CA SER A 4 -16.95 30.04 59.09
C SER A 4 -15.69 30.11 58.21
N PRO A 5 -14.96 28.99 57.97
CA PRO A 5 -13.83 29.01 57.08
C PRO A 5 -14.30 28.92 55.61
N THR A 6 -13.72 29.78 54.78
CA THR A 6 -13.86 29.81 53.34
C THR A 6 -13.27 28.57 52.69
N PRO A 7 -13.90 27.93 51.66
CA PRO A 7 -13.32 26.79 50.96
C PRO A 7 -12.14 27.25 50.11
N SER A 8 -10.97 26.66 50.37
CA SER A 8 -9.75 26.81 49.59
C SER A 8 -9.93 26.18 48.20
N THR A 9 -9.87 26.99 47.19
CA THR A 9 -9.82 26.60 45.77
C THR A 9 -8.46 25.83 45.58
N GLN A 10 -8.51 24.51 45.50
CA GLN A 10 -7.36 23.71 45.12
C GLN A 10 -7.07 23.93 43.64
N THR A 11 -6.05 24.71 43.35
CA THR A 11 -5.44 24.83 42.06
C THR A 11 -4.70 23.51 41.75
N LEU A 12 -5.34 22.63 41.00
CA LEU A 12 -4.67 21.43 40.49
C LEU A 12 -3.43 21.86 39.74
N LYS A 13 -2.26 21.39 40.16
CA LYS A 13 -0.99 21.70 39.51
C LYS A 13 -1.03 21.23 38.07
N THR A 14 -0.46 21.99 37.18
CA THR A 14 -0.40 21.70 35.72
C THR A 14 0.14 20.29 35.43
N ALA A 15 1.01 19.77 36.32
CA ALA A 15 1.54 18.42 36.28
C ALA A 15 0.46 17.34 36.44
N ASP A 16 -0.51 17.53 37.35
CA ASP A 16 -1.58 16.56 37.60
C ASP A 16 -2.57 16.50 36.43
N ARG A 17 -2.80 17.63 35.74
CA ARG A 17 -3.58 17.68 34.50
C ARG A 17 -2.89 16.98 33.34
N LEU A 18 -1.57 17.14 33.23
CA LEU A 18 -0.77 16.45 32.22
C LEU A 18 -0.78 14.94 32.47
N GLN A 19 -0.64 14.47 33.71
CA GLN A 19 -0.71 13.04 34.03
C GLN A 19 -2.08 12.41 33.76
N GLN A 20 -3.17 13.17 33.86
CA GLN A 20 -4.51 12.68 33.51
C GLN A 20 -4.76 12.61 32.00
N LEU A 21 -4.09 13.43 31.21
CA LEU A 21 -4.23 13.47 29.75
C LEU A 21 -3.26 12.52 29.03
N LEU A 22 -2.16 12.15 29.69
CA LEU A 22 -1.15 11.26 29.10
C LEU A 22 -1.67 9.86 28.69
N PRO A 23 -2.56 9.18 29.45
CA PRO A 23 -3.08 7.88 29.05
C PRO A 23 -3.88 7.94 27.73
N ASP A 24 -4.61 9.02 27.48
CA ASP A 24 -5.41 9.17 26.28
C ASP A 24 -4.56 9.49 25.03
N VAL A 25 -3.41 10.13 25.24
CA VAL A 25 -2.47 10.49 24.16
C VAL A 25 -1.56 9.30 23.78
N PHE A 26 -1.21 8.46 24.77
CA PHE A 26 -0.31 7.31 24.57
C PHE A 26 -1.02 5.96 24.43
N ASN A 27 -2.33 5.89 24.65
CA ASN A 27 -3.17 4.79 24.20
C ASN A 27 -3.81 5.17 22.86
N PRO A 28 -3.14 4.94 21.71
CA PRO A 28 -3.85 5.00 20.46
C PRO A 28 -4.98 3.98 20.58
N LYS A 29 -6.23 4.42 20.45
CA LYS A 29 -7.34 3.51 20.28
C LYS A 29 -6.88 2.56 19.19
N THR A 30 -6.63 1.31 19.53
CA THR A 30 -6.30 0.25 18.58
C THR A 30 -7.55 0.10 17.72
N VAL A 31 -7.61 0.88 16.63
CA VAL A 31 -8.66 0.70 15.64
C VAL A 31 -8.40 -0.69 15.08
N ALA A 32 -9.33 -1.60 15.32
CA ALA A 32 -9.26 -2.94 14.75
C ALA A 32 -9.21 -2.82 13.22
N GLY A 33 -8.42 -3.66 12.57
CA GLY A 33 -8.30 -3.66 11.12
C GLY A 33 -6.84 -3.69 10.63
N GLU A 34 -6.69 -3.99 9.36
CA GLU A 34 -5.41 -4.02 8.66
C GLU A 34 -5.06 -2.63 8.11
N GLN A 35 -3.77 -2.33 7.99
CA GLN A 35 -3.29 -1.08 7.40
C GLN A 35 -3.12 -1.22 5.89
N PHE A 36 -3.59 -0.22 5.17
CA PHE A 36 -3.48 -0.13 3.72
C PHE A 36 -2.79 1.17 3.31
N LEU A 37 -1.92 1.11 2.32
CA LEU A 37 -1.34 2.25 1.66
C LEU A 37 -2.26 2.70 0.53
N ARG A 38 -2.70 3.96 0.56
CA ARG A 38 -3.49 4.53 -0.53
C ARG A 38 -2.56 5.08 -1.61
N VAL A 39 -2.90 4.79 -2.85
CA VAL A 39 -2.17 5.22 -4.04
C VAL A 39 -3.15 5.79 -5.04
N GLN A 40 -2.91 6.99 -5.50
CA GLN A 40 -3.70 7.60 -6.57
C GLN A 40 -3.11 7.20 -7.92
N LEU A 41 -3.91 6.55 -8.76
CA LEU A 41 -3.50 6.13 -10.11
C LEU A 41 -3.96 7.13 -11.17
N THR A 42 -5.17 7.66 -11.03
CA THR A 42 -5.69 8.75 -11.87
C THR A 42 -6.30 9.83 -10.97
N PRO A 43 -6.67 11.01 -11.47
CA PRO A 43 -7.37 12.02 -10.66
C PRO A 43 -8.59 11.46 -9.93
N ASP A 44 -9.31 10.53 -10.55
CA ASP A 44 -10.58 9.98 -10.08
C ASP A 44 -10.47 8.54 -9.55
N LEU A 45 -9.27 7.94 -9.54
CA LEU A 45 -9.07 6.57 -9.10
C LEU A 45 -7.98 6.46 -8.04
N THR A 46 -8.40 6.14 -6.84
CA THR A 46 -7.53 5.75 -5.72
C THR A 46 -7.64 4.26 -5.46
N ILE A 47 -6.51 3.63 -5.22
CA ILE A 47 -6.41 2.23 -4.82
C ILE A 47 -5.81 2.11 -3.44
N ALA A 48 -6.03 0.97 -2.79
CA ALA A 48 -5.42 0.59 -1.54
C ALA A 48 -4.65 -0.73 -1.67
N LEU A 49 -3.44 -0.76 -1.13
CA LEU A 49 -2.58 -1.94 -1.02
C LEU A 49 -2.37 -2.28 0.44
N ALA A 50 -2.59 -3.53 0.85
CA ALA A 50 -2.32 -3.96 2.22
C ALA A 50 -0.83 -3.77 2.55
N LEU A 51 -0.54 -3.08 3.67
CA LEU A 51 0.83 -2.81 4.10
C LEU A 51 1.60 -4.09 4.47
N SER A 52 0.92 -5.18 4.73
CA SER A 52 1.52 -6.51 4.93
C SER A 52 2.32 -7.02 3.71
N TRP A 53 2.00 -6.51 2.51
CA TRP A 53 2.70 -6.83 1.26
C TRP A 53 3.76 -5.80 0.88
N VAL A 54 3.69 -4.60 1.47
CA VAL A 54 4.60 -3.49 1.14
C VAL A 54 5.88 -3.62 1.94
N GLU A 55 6.99 -3.75 1.25
CA GLU A 55 8.32 -3.76 1.86
C GLU A 55 8.81 -2.35 2.14
N GLU A 56 8.73 -1.48 1.13
CA GLU A 56 9.10 -0.08 1.28
C GLU A 56 8.37 0.80 0.24
N SER A 57 8.31 2.11 0.54
CA SER A 57 7.89 3.12 -0.42
C SER A 57 9.02 4.12 -0.63
N LEU A 58 9.33 4.44 -1.88
CA LEU A 58 10.54 5.14 -2.28
C LEU A 58 10.24 6.25 -3.27
N LEU A 59 11.11 7.26 -3.26
CA LEU A 59 11.22 8.25 -4.32
C LEU A 59 12.57 8.02 -5.03
N LEU A 60 12.56 7.44 -6.22
CA LEU A 60 13.76 7.05 -6.94
C LEU A 60 13.95 7.88 -8.21
N PRO A 61 15.21 8.33 -8.49
CA PRO A 61 15.49 9.01 -9.75
C PRO A 61 15.16 8.13 -10.96
N THR A 62 14.46 8.68 -11.95
CA THR A 62 14.05 7.96 -13.16
C THR A 62 15.22 7.37 -13.94
N ARG A 63 16.40 7.98 -13.87
CA ARG A 63 17.64 7.48 -14.50
C ARG A 63 18.17 6.17 -13.90
N LEU A 64 17.64 5.74 -12.75
CA LEU A 64 18.02 4.46 -12.14
C LEU A 64 17.26 3.26 -12.73
N VAL A 65 16.28 3.50 -13.58
CA VAL A 65 15.64 2.43 -14.34
C VAL A 65 16.61 1.95 -15.42
N THR A 66 16.94 0.67 -15.38
CA THR A 66 17.71 -0.01 -16.42
C THR A 66 16.73 -0.73 -17.34
N PRO A 67 16.42 -0.18 -18.52
CA PRO A 67 15.50 -0.82 -19.46
C PRO A 67 16.05 -2.16 -19.93
N MET A 68 15.15 -3.12 -20.11
CA MET A 68 15.49 -4.43 -20.65
C MET A 68 14.81 -4.59 -22.03
N PRO A 69 15.48 -5.22 -22.99
CA PRO A 69 14.88 -5.45 -24.31
C PRO A 69 13.73 -6.48 -24.23
N ASN A 70 12.79 -6.38 -25.15
CA ASN A 70 11.68 -7.32 -25.32
C ASN A 70 10.78 -7.48 -24.09
N MET A 71 10.70 -6.46 -23.24
CA MET A 71 9.79 -6.45 -22.11
C MET A 71 8.40 -6.01 -22.51
N LEU A 72 7.42 -6.41 -21.69
CA LEU A 72 6.05 -5.95 -21.84
C LEU A 72 5.96 -4.43 -21.61
N PRO A 73 4.98 -3.75 -22.23
CA PRO A 73 4.85 -2.30 -22.11
C PRO A 73 4.75 -1.78 -20.66
N SER A 74 4.13 -2.56 -19.76
CA SER A 74 4.02 -2.21 -18.34
C SER A 74 5.32 -2.37 -17.57
N MET A 75 6.27 -3.18 -18.06
CA MET A 75 7.56 -3.40 -17.43
C MET A 75 8.57 -2.35 -17.88
N MET A 76 8.97 -1.49 -16.99
CA MET A 76 9.89 -0.37 -17.27
C MET A 76 11.35 -0.81 -17.29
N GLY A 77 11.71 -1.87 -16.57
CA GLY A 77 13.06 -2.39 -16.44
C GLY A 77 13.42 -2.77 -15.01
N LEU A 78 14.70 -2.85 -14.71
CA LEU A 78 15.22 -3.13 -13.37
C LEU A 78 15.57 -1.84 -12.64
N MET A 79 15.29 -1.82 -11.36
CA MET A 79 15.73 -0.79 -10.41
C MET A 79 16.40 -1.45 -9.20
N SER A 80 17.17 -0.67 -8.48
CA SER A 80 17.75 -1.09 -7.20
C SER A 80 17.57 -0.05 -6.12
N SER A 81 17.33 -0.49 -4.90
CA SER A 81 17.35 0.33 -3.69
C SER A 81 18.10 -0.43 -2.61
N LYS A 82 19.06 0.25 -1.97
CA LYS A 82 19.96 -0.40 -1.00
C LYS A 82 20.60 -1.65 -1.61
N ASP A 83 20.41 -2.81 -1.02
CA ASP A 83 20.99 -4.07 -1.49
C ASP A 83 19.97 -4.95 -2.27
N GLN A 84 18.81 -4.36 -2.64
CA GLN A 84 17.72 -5.09 -3.27
C GLN A 84 17.51 -4.64 -4.72
N VAL A 85 17.38 -5.60 -5.62
CA VAL A 85 17.02 -5.40 -7.02
C VAL A 85 15.57 -5.86 -7.24
N PHE A 86 14.79 -5.09 -7.98
CA PHE A 86 13.40 -5.39 -8.27
C PHE A 86 13.00 -4.92 -9.68
N TRP A 87 11.95 -5.54 -10.21
CA TRP A 87 11.35 -5.12 -11.45
C TRP A 87 10.50 -3.88 -11.25
N ALA A 88 10.76 -2.83 -12.02
CA ALA A 88 9.95 -1.62 -12.05
C ALA A 88 8.79 -1.80 -13.02
N ILE A 89 7.58 -1.64 -12.52
CA ILE A 89 6.33 -1.85 -13.24
C ILE A 89 5.50 -0.59 -13.17
N ASN A 90 5.07 -0.06 -14.32
CA ASN A 90 4.06 0.98 -14.37
C ASN A 90 2.70 0.38 -14.01
N LEU A 91 2.24 0.64 -12.78
CA LEU A 91 1.02 0.02 -12.26
C LEU A 91 -0.23 0.41 -13.06
N ALA A 92 -0.34 1.67 -13.46
CA ALA A 92 -1.48 2.11 -14.27
C ALA A 92 -1.56 1.38 -15.62
N GLN A 93 -0.39 1.17 -16.24
CA GLN A 93 -0.31 0.45 -17.51
C GLN A 93 -0.52 -1.06 -17.36
N LEU A 94 -0.09 -1.65 -16.23
CA LEU A 94 -0.39 -3.05 -15.90
C LEU A 94 -1.89 -3.28 -15.77
N LEU A 95 -2.59 -2.31 -15.18
CA LEU A 95 -4.04 -2.33 -14.96
C LEU A 95 -4.83 -1.84 -16.20
N GLU A 96 -4.17 -1.64 -17.35
CA GLU A 96 -4.77 -1.18 -18.61
C GLU A 96 -5.51 0.17 -18.49
N LEU A 97 -5.12 1.01 -17.52
CA LEU A 97 -5.71 2.32 -17.33
C LEU A 97 -5.23 3.30 -18.43
N PRO A 98 -6.11 4.16 -18.94
CA PRO A 98 -5.77 5.13 -19.98
C PRO A 98 -4.98 6.32 -19.40
N MET A 99 -3.81 6.02 -18.82
CA MET A 99 -2.96 7.02 -18.17
C MET A 99 -1.51 6.83 -18.56
N VAL A 100 -0.85 7.95 -18.83
CA VAL A 100 0.59 8.02 -19.08
C VAL A 100 1.26 8.65 -17.85
N LEU A 101 2.34 8.03 -17.37
CA LEU A 101 3.17 8.64 -16.33
C LEU A 101 3.74 9.95 -16.85
N GLU A 102 3.51 11.04 -16.12
CA GLU A 102 4.10 12.33 -16.44
C GLU A 102 5.64 12.26 -16.40
N PRO A 103 6.31 12.91 -17.35
CA PRO A 103 7.76 13.02 -17.32
C PRO A 103 8.21 13.68 -16.01
N SER A 104 8.99 12.97 -15.22
CA SER A 104 9.48 13.43 -13.92
C SER A 104 10.94 13.08 -13.74
N GLN A 105 11.63 13.77 -12.84
CA GLN A 105 12.99 13.40 -12.44
C GLN A 105 13.01 12.22 -11.46
N TYR A 106 11.88 11.95 -10.81
CA TYR A 106 11.73 10.91 -9.81
C TYR A 106 10.44 10.13 -10.03
N TYR A 107 10.48 8.84 -9.74
CA TYR A 107 9.32 7.98 -9.62
C TYR A 107 8.96 7.75 -8.17
N GLU A 108 7.67 7.80 -7.85
CA GLU A 108 7.13 7.25 -6.61
C GLU A 108 6.96 5.74 -6.82
N VAL A 109 7.62 4.93 -5.98
CA VAL A 109 7.68 3.48 -6.12
C VAL A 109 7.24 2.81 -4.83
N VAL A 110 6.31 1.87 -4.95
CA VAL A 110 5.91 0.98 -3.85
C VAL A 110 6.51 -0.38 -4.15
N VAL A 111 7.48 -0.80 -3.35
CA VAL A 111 8.09 -2.14 -3.48
C VAL A 111 7.23 -3.13 -2.72
N ILE A 112 6.74 -4.12 -3.42
CA ILE A 112 5.96 -5.23 -2.85
C ILE A 112 6.74 -6.54 -2.97
N ARG A 113 6.50 -7.42 -2.02
CA ARG A 113 6.94 -8.81 -2.07
C ARG A 113 5.88 -9.63 -2.80
N ALA A 114 6.27 -10.23 -3.92
CA ALA A 114 5.40 -11.10 -4.68
C ALA A 114 5.83 -12.56 -4.48
N LEU A 115 4.87 -13.43 -4.27
CA LEU A 115 5.15 -14.86 -4.25
C LEU A 115 5.21 -15.36 -5.70
N PRO A 116 6.21 -16.13 -6.08
CA PRO A 116 6.26 -16.75 -7.41
C PRO A 116 5.04 -17.65 -7.61
N SER A 117 4.39 -17.52 -8.77
CA SER A 117 3.13 -18.21 -9.11
C SER A 117 3.21 -19.76 -9.12
N ASN A 118 4.40 -20.33 -8.99
CA ASN A 118 4.65 -21.77 -9.09
C ASN A 118 4.84 -22.47 -7.74
N VAL A 119 4.62 -21.77 -6.63
CA VAL A 119 4.65 -22.43 -5.32
C VAL A 119 3.32 -23.14 -5.13
N ASP A 120 3.33 -24.45 -5.38
CA ASP A 120 2.23 -25.35 -5.04
C ASP A 120 1.84 -25.12 -3.57
N GLN A 121 0.63 -24.60 -3.32
CA GLN A 121 0.10 -24.33 -1.98
C GLN A 121 -0.03 -25.61 -1.11
N SER A 122 0.29 -26.78 -1.68
CA SER A 122 0.27 -28.07 -1.00
C SER A 122 1.61 -28.43 -0.32
N SER A 123 2.67 -27.67 -0.55
CA SER A 123 3.97 -27.93 0.10
C SER A 123 4.04 -27.22 1.46
N PRO A 124 4.46 -27.89 2.53
CA PRO A 124 4.64 -27.25 3.83
C PRO A 124 5.67 -26.12 3.71
N LYS A 125 5.37 -24.97 4.32
CA LYS A 125 6.12 -23.69 4.30
C LYS A 125 7.59 -23.74 4.75
N GLU A 126 8.18 -24.94 4.89
CA GLU A 126 9.48 -25.14 5.52
C GLU A 126 10.69 -25.01 4.57
N ASN A 127 10.51 -24.84 3.26
CA ASN A 127 11.61 -24.80 2.29
C ASN A 127 11.45 -23.73 1.19
N ILE A 128 10.85 -22.59 1.46
CA ILE A 128 11.02 -21.45 0.57
C ILE A 128 12.42 -20.91 0.87
N ASN A 129 13.38 -21.23 0.02
CA ASN A 129 14.70 -20.61 0.08
C ASN A 129 14.50 -19.10 -0.05
N ALA A 130 15.13 -18.32 0.81
CA ALA A 130 15.07 -16.85 0.77
C ALA A 130 15.52 -16.26 -0.59
N ASP A 131 16.11 -17.09 -1.46
CA ASP A 131 16.56 -16.75 -2.81
C ASP A 131 15.43 -16.74 -3.87
N GLU A 132 14.20 -17.13 -3.52
CA GLU A 132 13.05 -17.15 -4.44
C GLU A 132 12.05 -16.01 -4.21
N GLU A 133 12.34 -15.08 -3.31
CA GLU A 133 11.49 -13.90 -3.10
C GLU A 133 11.61 -12.96 -4.30
N LEU A 134 10.49 -12.74 -4.99
CA LEU A 134 10.39 -11.79 -6.08
C LEU A 134 9.91 -10.44 -5.54
N TYR A 135 10.68 -9.40 -5.83
CA TYR A 135 10.31 -8.03 -5.48
C TYR A 135 9.87 -7.27 -6.73
N LEU A 136 8.72 -6.61 -6.63
CA LEU A 136 8.15 -5.79 -7.68
C LEU A 136 8.05 -4.34 -7.19
N GLY A 137 8.64 -3.41 -7.92
CA GLY A 137 8.52 -1.98 -7.68
C GLY A 137 7.39 -1.41 -8.51
N LEU A 138 6.24 -1.18 -7.89
CA LEU A 138 5.08 -0.57 -8.53
C LEU A 138 5.32 0.93 -8.65
N VAL A 139 5.61 1.39 -9.86
CA VAL A 139 5.75 2.82 -10.18
C VAL A 139 4.37 3.41 -10.31
N VAL A 140 4.11 4.44 -9.52
CA VAL A 140 2.80 5.06 -9.36
C VAL A 140 2.86 6.57 -9.50
N PRO A 141 1.79 7.24 -9.91
CA PRO A 141 1.75 8.70 -10.01
C PRO A 141 1.87 9.39 -8.65
N LYS A 142 1.15 8.85 -7.63
CA LYS A 142 1.11 9.50 -6.32
C LYS A 142 0.85 8.51 -5.19
N ILE A 143 1.77 8.46 -4.23
CA ILE A 143 1.55 7.77 -2.96
C ILE A 143 0.80 8.73 -2.02
N ARG A 144 -0.26 8.24 -1.39
CA ARG A 144 -1.07 8.97 -0.40
C ARG A 144 -0.76 8.46 1.01
N SER A 145 -1.55 8.90 1.99
CA SER A 145 -1.44 8.41 3.37
C SER A 145 -1.93 6.97 3.51
N SER A 146 -1.48 6.28 4.56
CA SER A 146 -2.07 5.00 4.95
C SER A 146 -3.44 5.19 5.61
N VAL A 147 -4.27 4.15 5.53
CA VAL A 147 -5.57 4.06 6.19
C VAL A 147 -5.69 2.69 6.84
N ARG A 148 -6.48 2.60 7.91
CA ARG A 148 -6.81 1.33 8.56
C ARG A 148 -8.23 0.94 8.17
N LEU A 149 -8.39 -0.27 7.65
CA LEU A 149 -9.66 -0.81 7.18
C LEU A 149 -10.00 -2.08 7.96
N SER A 150 -11.27 -2.22 8.33
CA SER A 150 -11.77 -3.50 8.80
C SER A 150 -12.02 -4.41 7.60
N PRO A 151 -11.75 -5.72 7.69
CA PRO A 151 -12.14 -6.66 6.65
C PRO A 151 -13.63 -6.62 6.32
N ASP A 152 -14.47 -6.28 7.30
CA ASP A 152 -15.93 -6.17 7.13
C ASP A 152 -16.35 -4.95 6.29
N ASP A 153 -15.48 -3.94 6.17
CA ASP A 153 -15.74 -2.75 5.36
C ASP A 153 -15.39 -2.96 3.88
N ILE A 154 -14.64 -4.03 3.58
CA ILE A 154 -14.22 -4.35 2.22
C ILE A 154 -15.29 -5.25 1.60
N VAL A 155 -15.98 -4.71 0.60
CA VAL A 155 -17.01 -5.44 -0.13
C VAL A 155 -16.49 -5.88 -1.49
N SER A 156 -17.02 -6.97 -2.03
CA SER A 156 -16.69 -7.42 -3.38
C SER A 156 -17.03 -6.31 -4.38
N PRO A 157 -16.17 -6.07 -5.38
CA PRO A 157 -16.45 -5.07 -6.40
C PRO A 157 -17.77 -5.36 -7.08
N VAL A 158 -18.56 -4.32 -7.27
CA VAL A 158 -19.81 -4.36 -8.02
C VAL A 158 -19.55 -4.08 -9.50
N ASP A 159 -20.55 -4.30 -10.34
CA ASP A 159 -20.49 -4.22 -11.82
C ASP A 159 -20.06 -2.85 -12.39
N GLU A 160 -19.84 -1.85 -11.56
CA GLU A 160 -19.45 -0.49 -11.95
C GLU A 160 -17.93 -0.33 -12.24
N VAL A 161 -17.13 -1.35 -11.93
CA VAL A 161 -15.68 -1.32 -12.13
C VAL A 161 -15.34 -1.96 -13.48
N ASP A 162 -14.39 -1.36 -14.20
CA ASP A 162 -13.91 -1.90 -15.47
C ASP A 162 -13.48 -3.37 -15.32
N ALA A 163 -13.94 -4.22 -16.23
CA ALA A 163 -13.69 -5.66 -16.18
C ALA A 163 -12.19 -6.02 -16.24
N SER A 164 -11.36 -5.14 -16.80
CA SER A 164 -9.89 -5.31 -16.84
C SER A 164 -9.26 -5.28 -15.45
N LEU A 165 -9.89 -4.58 -14.49
CA LEU A 165 -9.40 -4.46 -13.13
C LEU A 165 -9.80 -5.65 -12.24
N HIS A 166 -10.91 -6.33 -12.54
CA HIS A 166 -11.46 -7.40 -11.71
C HIS A 166 -10.42 -8.46 -11.29
N PRO A 167 -9.52 -8.94 -12.18
CA PRO A 167 -8.53 -9.94 -11.79
C PRO A 167 -7.55 -9.47 -10.70
N TYR A 168 -7.37 -8.16 -10.55
CA TYR A 168 -6.42 -7.56 -9.63
C TYR A 168 -7.05 -7.07 -8.33
N LEU A 169 -8.38 -7.14 -8.21
CA LEU A 169 -9.10 -6.62 -7.05
C LEU A 169 -9.40 -7.70 -6.03
N SER A 170 -9.25 -7.38 -4.76
CA SER A 170 -9.79 -8.14 -3.63
C SER A 170 -11.12 -7.57 -3.13
N GLY A 171 -11.45 -6.33 -3.47
CA GLY A 171 -12.69 -5.67 -3.09
C GLY A 171 -12.63 -4.16 -3.30
N GLN A 172 -13.61 -3.48 -2.72
CA GLN A 172 -13.66 -2.01 -2.65
C GLN A 172 -14.15 -1.56 -1.29
N VAL A 173 -13.83 -0.34 -0.93
CA VAL A 173 -14.26 0.33 0.31
C VAL A 173 -14.65 1.77 0.01
N VAL A 174 -15.60 2.32 0.76
CA VAL A 174 -15.97 3.74 0.67
C VAL A 174 -15.39 4.46 1.88
N ILE A 175 -14.59 5.49 1.64
CA ILE A 175 -13.99 6.35 2.68
C ILE A 175 -14.25 7.80 2.28
N ASP A 176 -14.88 8.58 3.15
CA ASP A 176 -15.15 10.00 2.92
C ASP A 176 -15.85 10.26 1.57
N ASP A 177 -16.83 9.42 1.22
CA ASP A 177 -17.58 9.42 -0.05
C ASP A 177 -16.73 9.10 -1.31
N GLU A 178 -15.46 8.69 -1.14
CA GLU A 178 -14.58 8.21 -2.22
C GLU A 178 -14.59 6.68 -2.26
N VAL A 179 -14.82 6.08 -3.44
CA VAL A 179 -14.67 4.65 -3.66
C VAL A 179 -13.20 4.34 -3.87
N ILE A 180 -12.64 3.49 -3.02
CA ILE A 180 -11.24 3.06 -3.07
C ILE A 180 -11.21 1.57 -3.40
N LEU A 181 -10.55 1.20 -4.49
CA LEU A 181 -10.39 -0.19 -4.88
C LEU A 181 -9.25 -0.84 -4.10
N VAL A 182 -9.49 -2.02 -3.54
CA VAL A 182 -8.48 -2.78 -2.80
C VAL A 182 -7.81 -3.77 -3.75
N LEU A 183 -6.52 -3.58 -4.00
CA LEU A 183 -5.73 -4.47 -4.87
C LEU A 183 -5.24 -5.70 -4.11
N SER A 184 -5.21 -6.83 -4.83
CA SER A 184 -4.54 -8.05 -4.41
C SER A 184 -3.08 -8.04 -4.88
N ALA A 185 -2.13 -7.97 -3.95
CA ALA A 185 -0.71 -8.08 -4.25
C ALA A 185 -0.36 -9.46 -4.86
N GLU A 186 -1.06 -10.51 -4.44
CA GLU A 186 -0.93 -11.86 -5.00
C GLU A 186 -1.33 -11.88 -6.48
N ALA A 187 -2.46 -11.27 -6.83
CA ALA A 187 -2.93 -11.18 -8.20
C ALA A 187 -1.98 -10.36 -9.09
N ILE A 188 -1.38 -9.28 -8.54
CA ILE A 188 -0.35 -8.51 -9.25
C ILE A 188 0.88 -9.39 -9.51
N GLY A 189 1.38 -10.11 -8.51
CA GLY A 189 2.53 -11.02 -8.66
C GLY A 189 2.27 -12.18 -9.62
N ALA A 190 1.04 -12.67 -9.68
CA ALA A 190 0.61 -13.75 -10.56
C ALA A 190 0.19 -13.27 -11.96
N ALA A 191 0.21 -11.97 -12.23
CA ALA A 191 -0.26 -11.44 -13.50
C ALA A 191 0.45 -12.08 -14.69
N ARG A 192 -0.33 -12.65 -15.63
CA ARG A 192 0.20 -13.30 -16.85
C ARG A 192 1.10 -12.35 -17.66
N SER A 193 0.81 -11.06 -17.57
CA SER A 193 1.62 -10.01 -18.17
C SER A 193 3.04 -9.89 -17.61
N LEU A 194 3.34 -10.50 -16.44
CA LEU A 194 4.68 -10.53 -15.86
C LEU A 194 5.43 -11.83 -16.22
N THR A 195 4.67 -12.89 -16.53
CA THR A 195 5.23 -14.23 -16.80
C THR A 195 5.33 -14.54 -18.30
N SER A 196 4.74 -13.76 -19.19
CA SER A 196 4.73 -14.00 -20.63
C SER A 196 6.03 -13.60 -21.36
N ALA A 197 7.11 -13.33 -20.67
CA ALA A 197 8.44 -13.33 -21.26
C ALA A 197 8.87 -14.79 -21.51
N GLU A 198 8.27 -15.43 -22.51
CA GLU A 198 8.88 -16.61 -23.11
C GLU A 198 10.20 -16.17 -23.76
N PHE A 199 11.30 -16.62 -23.17
CA PHE A 199 12.66 -16.47 -23.69
C PHE A 199 12.89 -17.46 -24.86
#